data_03d01424ed9bd6135a3860306664e1c0
#
_entry.id   03d01424ed9bd6135a3860306664e1c0
#
_cell.length_a   1.000
_cell.length_b   1.000
_cell.length_c   1.000
_cell.angle_alpha   90.00
_cell.angle_beta   90.00
_cell.angle_gamma   90.00
#
_symmetry.space_group_name_H-M   'P 1'
#
loop_
_entity.id
_entity.type
_entity.pdbx_description
1 polymer ?
#
loop_
_entity_poly.entity_id
_entity_poly.type
_entity_poly.pdbx_seq_one_letter_code
_entity_poly.pdbx_strand_id
1 'polypeptide(L)'
;MKTLILYSTHDGQTQKIASFIANVIKENVEVKSIHDEFDLQAYDRIMIGASIRYGHFNKLLYKMLEKHTALLNQKTTAFFGVNLTARKPEKSTPETNVYVRKFLQRTTWKPTLSAVFAGALLYPRYKFFDRIMIQLIMRITGGETDPTKEIEYTDWQKVRSFSEAFLQIK
;
A
#
# COMPACT_ATOMS: atom_id res chain seq x y z
N MET A 1 -18.52 4.12 -13.21
CA MET A 1 -18.05 4.57 -11.86
C MET A 1 -16.62 5.04 -11.97
N LYS A 2 -16.33 6.23 -11.43
CA LYS A 2 -14.99 6.82 -11.46
C LYS A 2 -14.20 6.40 -10.21
N THR A 3 -13.00 5.84 -10.41
CA THR A 3 -12.15 5.31 -9.33
C THR A 3 -10.90 6.17 -9.16
N LEU A 4 -10.57 6.51 -7.92
CA LEU A 4 -9.29 7.10 -7.55
C LEU A 4 -8.44 6.07 -6.82
N ILE A 5 -7.18 5.93 -7.21
CA ILE A 5 -6.17 5.18 -6.46
C ILE A 5 -5.15 6.19 -5.94
N LEU A 6 -5.16 6.41 -4.63
CA LEU A 6 -4.14 7.21 -3.95
C LEU A 6 -3.02 6.33 -3.45
N TYR A 7 -1.78 6.78 -3.59
CA TYR A 7 -0.64 6.03 -3.05
C TYR A 7 0.32 6.91 -2.26
N SER A 8 0.92 6.29 -1.25
CA SER A 8 2.07 6.80 -0.52
C SER A 8 3.21 5.81 -0.66
N THR A 9 4.29 6.23 -1.28
CA THR A 9 5.45 5.37 -1.57
C THR A 9 6.75 5.97 -1.04
N HIS A 10 7.71 5.12 -0.66
CA HIS A 10 9.07 5.54 -0.32
C HIS A 10 10.03 5.32 -1.50
N ASP A 11 9.96 4.15 -2.14
CA ASP A 11 10.93 3.73 -3.16
C ASP A 11 10.29 3.40 -4.52
N GLY A 12 8.99 3.66 -4.67
CA GLY A 12 8.26 3.51 -5.93
C GLY A 12 7.46 2.20 -6.07
N GLN A 13 7.62 1.21 -5.19
CA GLN A 13 6.91 -0.07 -5.34
C GLN A 13 5.40 0.07 -5.14
N THR A 14 4.95 0.87 -4.18
CA THR A 14 3.52 1.12 -3.97
C THR A 14 2.89 1.80 -5.18
N GLN A 15 3.59 2.75 -5.81
CA GLN A 15 3.17 3.37 -7.06
C GLN A 15 3.04 2.34 -8.19
N LYS A 16 4.01 1.44 -8.32
CA LYS A 16 4.00 0.36 -9.32
C LYS A 16 2.79 -0.56 -9.12
N ILE A 17 2.47 -0.91 -7.88
CA ILE A 17 1.29 -1.70 -7.53
C ILE A 17 0.01 -0.92 -7.89
N ALA A 18 -0.10 0.35 -7.52
CA ALA A 18 -1.25 1.20 -7.85
C ALA A 18 -1.48 1.29 -9.37
N SER A 19 -0.41 1.45 -10.15
CA SER A 19 -0.48 1.48 -11.62
C SER A 19 -0.91 0.13 -12.19
N PHE A 20 -0.45 -0.97 -11.63
CA PHE A 20 -0.90 -2.31 -12.04
C PHE A 20 -2.40 -2.51 -11.77
N ILE A 21 -2.87 -2.10 -10.58
CA ILE A 21 -4.30 -2.14 -10.23
C ILE A 21 -5.12 -1.32 -11.23
N ALA A 22 -4.66 -0.11 -11.57
CA ALA A 22 -5.32 0.73 -12.56
C ALA A 22 -5.43 0.04 -13.93
N ASN A 23 -4.39 -0.68 -14.37
CA ASN A 23 -4.41 -1.46 -15.59
C ASN A 23 -5.39 -2.65 -15.55
N VAL A 24 -5.67 -3.20 -14.37
CA VAL A 24 -6.69 -4.25 -14.19
C VAL A 24 -8.10 -3.63 -14.23
N ILE A 25 -8.31 -2.49 -13.58
CA ILE A 25 -9.59 -1.77 -13.56
C ILE A 25 -9.95 -1.21 -14.93
N LYS A 26 -8.97 -0.72 -15.69
CA LYS A 26 -9.00 -0.20 -17.07
C LYS A 26 -9.71 1.14 -17.25
N GLU A 27 -11.01 1.22 -16.97
CA GLU A 27 -11.82 2.39 -17.34
C GLU A 27 -12.06 3.32 -16.15
N ASN A 28 -12.07 4.64 -16.41
CA ASN A 28 -12.40 5.68 -15.44
C ASN A 28 -11.59 5.57 -14.13
N VAL A 29 -10.30 5.31 -14.22
CA VAL A 29 -9.40 5.22 -13.07
C VAL A 29 -8.30 6.27 -13.16
N GLU A 30 -8.08 6.97 -12.06
CA GLU A 30 -6.96 7.90 -11.88
C GLU A 30 -6.05 7.41 -10.76
N VAL A 31 -4.73 7.54 -10.97
CA VAL A 31 -3.71 7.21 -9.97
C VAL A 31 -3.01 8.49 -9.57
N LYS A 32 -3.02 8.81 -8.28
CA LYS A 32 -2.40 10.02 -7.73
C LYS A 32 -1.60 9.72 -6.47
N SER A 33 -0.52 10.49 -6.26
CA SER A 33 0.18 10.51 -4.98
C SER A 33 -0.68 11.22 -3.92
N ILE A 34 -0.52 10.85 -2.65
CA ILE A 34 -1.12 11.62 -1.55
C ILE A 34 -0.58 13.06 -1.44
N HIS A 35 0.50 13.37 -2.15
CA HIS A 35 1.08 14.72 -2.25
C HIS A 35 0.49 15.57 -3.38
N ASP A 36 -0.28 14.95 -4.28
CA ASP A 36 -0.94 15.66 -5.37
C ASP A 36 -2.24 16.31 -4.89
N GLU A 37 -2.76 17.24 -5.69
CA GLU A 37 -4.10 17.78 -5.48
C GLU A 37 -5.15 16.78 -5.96
N PHE A 38 -6.17 16.54 -5.13
CA PHE A 38 -7.31 15.69 -5.46
C PHE A 38 -8.56 16.14 -4.70
N ASP A 39 -9.71 15.93 -5.33
CA ASP A 39 -11.03 16.06 -4.70
C ASP A 39 -11.69 14.69 -4.62
N LEU A 40 -11.82 14.15 -3.41
CA LEU A 40 -12.41 12.84 -3.16
C LEU A 40 -13.91 12.78 -3.53
N GLN A 41 -14.60 13.93 -3.57
CA GLN A 41 -16.03 13.98 -3.95
C GLN A 41 -16.24 13.64 -5.43
N ALA A 42 -15.23 13.91 -6.27
CA ALA A 42 -15.28 13.66 -7.71
C ALA A 42 -15.25 12.18 -8.11
N TYR A 43 -15.08 11.27 -7.15
CA TYR A 43 -14.93 9.83 -7.40
C TYR A 43 -16.00 9.01 -6.68
N ASP A 44 -16.48 7.97 -7.35
CA ASP A 44 -17.44 7.02 -6.79
C ASP A 44 -16.76 6.00 -5.86
N ARG A 45 -15.54 5.61 -6.21
CA ARG A 45 -14.75 4.60 -5.51
C ARG A 45 -13.35 5.13 -5.22
N ILE A 46 -12.80 4.79 -4.06
CA ILE A 46 -11.48 5.24 -3.63
C ILE A 46 -10.68 4.07 -3.08
N MET A 47 -9.49 3.87 -3.61
CA MET A 47 -8.51 2.92 -3.11
C MET A 47 -7.29 3.68 -2.59
N ILE A 48 -6.78 3.29 -1.44
CA ILE A 48 -5.61 3.92 -0.82
C ILE A 48 -4.55 2.85 -0.58
N GLY A 49 -3.37 3.05 -1.16
CA GLY A 49 -2.21 2.20 -0.97
C GLY A 49 -1.09 2.93 -0.26
N ALA A 50 -0.46 2.27 0.72
CA ALA A 50 0.63 2.88 1.46
C ALA A 50 1.70 1.87 1.84
N SER A 51 2.96 2.29 1.72
CA SER A 51 4.10 1.54 2.22
C SER A 51 4.49 1.99 3.62
N ILE A 52 5.06 1.07 4.39
CA ILE A 52 5.68 1.39 5.66
C ILE A 52 7.19 1.54 5.52
N ARG A 53 7.77 2.41 6.36
CA ARG A 53 9.19 2.51 6.59
C ARG A 53 9.43 2.54 8.10
N TYR A 54 10.31 1.66 8.59
CA TYR A 54 10.60 1.51 10.02
C TYR A 54 9.35 1.32 10.89
N GLY A 55 8.39 0.53 10.39
CA GLY A 55 7.15 0.21 11.09
C GLY A 55 6.06 1.27 11.05
N HIS A 56 6.24 2.36 10.31
CA HIS A 56 5.30 3.47 10.25
C HIS A 56 4.84 3.79 8.83
N PHE A 57 3.56 4.15 8.69
CA PHE A 57 3.05 4.80 7.49
C PHE A 57 3.35 6.30 7.52
N ASN A 58 3.28 6.94 6.35
CA ASN A 58 3.50 8.38 6.21
C ASN A 58 2.52 9.17 7.08
N LYS A 59 3.01 10.19 7.80
CA LYS A 59 2.17 11.05 8.65
C LYS A 59 1.09 11.80 7.87
N LEU A 60 1.37 12.14 6.61
CA LEU A 60 0.38 12.80 5.74
C LEU A 60 -0.81 11.89 5.44
N LEU A 61 -0.60 10.56 5.35
CA LEU A 61 -1.69 9.59 5.21
C LEU A 61 -2.68 9.72 6.37
N TYR A 62 -2.20 9.72 7.61
CA TYR A 62 -3.07 9.85 8.79
C TYR A 62 -3.84 11.16 8.80
N LYS A 63 -3.18 12.29 8.49
CA LYS A 63 -3.83 13.60 8.42
C LYS A 63 -4.93 13.64 7.35
N MET A 64 -4.66 13.06 6.19
CA MET A 64 -5.63 12.97 5.10
C MET A 64 -6.82 12.11 5.50
N LEU A 65 -6.60 10.97 6.14
CA LEU A 65 -7.66 10.10 6.64
C LEU A 65 -8.52 10.79 7.70
N GLU A 66 -7.91 11.43 8.69
CA GLU A 66 -8.64 12.18 9.74
C GLU A 66 -9.56 13.24 9.13
N LYS A 67 -9.05 14.00 8.15
CA LYS A 67 -9.83 15.04 7.46
C LYS A 67 -11.01 14.48 6.66
N HIS A 68 -10.88 13.29 6.08
CA HIS A 68 -11.81 12.76 5.08
C HIS A 68 -12.56 11.49 5.52
N THR A 69 -12.41 11.05 6.77
CA THR A 69 -13.02 9.81 7.28
C THR A 69 -14.52 9.70 7.00
N ALA A 70 -15.28 10.77 7.25
CA ALA A 70 -16.73 10.75 7.05
C ALA A 70 -17.11 10.47 5.59
N LEU A 71 -16.43 11.14 4.65
CA LEU A 71 -16.64 10.93 3.22
C LEU A 71 -16.20 9.53 2.77
N LEU A 72 -15.03 9.07 3.22
CA LEU A 72 -14.50 7.76 2.88
C LEU A 72 -15.41 6.62 3.37
N ASN A 73 -16.01 6.76 4.55
CA ASN A 73 -16.95 5.77 5.09
C ASN A 73 -18.30 5.72 4.37
N GLN A 74 -18.62 6.73 3.54
CA GLN A 74 -19.84 6.76 2.73
C GLN A 74 -19.63 6.16 1.33
N LYS A 75 -18.39 5.94 0.92
CA LYS A 75 -18.04 5.45 -0.41
C LYS A 75 -17.55 4.00 -0.36
N THR A 76 -17.57 3.34 -1.50
CA THR A 76 -16.88 2.06 -1.67
C THR A 76 -15.37 2.30 -1.68
N THR A 77 -14.70 1.81 -0.66
CA THR A 77 -13.27 2.07 -0.47
C THR A 77 -12.46 0.80 -0.24
N ALA A 78 -11.19 0.84 -0.59
CA ALA A 78 -10.26 -0.24 -0.32
C ALA A 78 -8.91 0.30 0.19
N PHE A 79 -8.23 -0.52 0.96
CA PHE A 79 -6.88 -0.25 1.45
C PHE A 79 -5.93 -1.39 1.10
N PHE A 80 -4.72 -1.06 0.68
CA PHE A 80 -3.63 -2.02 0.63
C PHE A 80 -2.36 -1.48 1.27
N GLY A 81 -1.81 -2.25 2.19
CA GLY A 81 -0.49 -1.98 2.77
C GLY A 81 0.61 -2.66 1.96
N VAL A 82 1.77 -2.04 1.89
CA VAL A 82 2.96 -2.61 1.24
C VAL A 82 4.11 -2.64 2.22
N ASN A 83 4.65 -3.81 2.50
CA ASN A 83 5.81 -3.97 3.36
C ASN A 83 6.59 -5.26 3.07
N LEU A 84 7.84 -5.30 3.52
CA LEU A 84 8.72 -6.46 3.29
C LEU A 84 8.35 -7.67 4.15
N THR A 85 7.70 -7.49 5.29
CA THR A 85 7.31 -8.61 6.15
C THR A 85 6.23 -9.48 5.51
N ALA A 86 5.42 -8.91 4.62
CA ALA A 86 4.38 -9.62 3.87
C ALA A 86 4.93 -10.64 2.85
N ARG A 87 6.26 -10.71 2.64
CA ARG A 87 6.90 -11.78 1.88
C ARG A 87 6.78 -13.14 2.57
N LYS A 88 6.55 -13.15 3.88
CA LYS A 88 6.33 -14.37 4.67
C LYS A 88 4.85 -14.75 4.63
N PRO A 89 4.49 -15.99 4.26
CA PRO A 89 3.09 -16.41 4.14
C PRO A 89 2.25 -16.15 5.39
N GLU A 90 2.82 -16.38 6.57
CA GLU A 90 2.16 -16.15 7.87
C GLU A 90 1.93 -14.67 8.22
N LYS A 91 2.44 -13.73 7.41
CA LYS A 91 2.31 -12.28 7.59
C LYS A 91 1.74 -11.59 6.35
N SER A 92 1.05 -12.35 5.52
CA SER A 92 0.60 -11.89 4.20
C SER A 92 -0.88 -11.54 4.11
N THR A 93 -1.58 -11.46 5.24
CA THR A 93 -2.98 -11.00 5.32
C THR A 93 -3.12 -9.76 6.21
N PRO A 94 -4.18 -8.95 6.07
CA PRO A 94 -4.41 -7.78 6.94
C PRO A 94 -4.46 -8.15 8.43
N GLU A 95 -4.99 -9.30 8.77
CA GLU A 95 -5.14 -9.78 10.14
C GLU A 95 -3.81 -10.25 10.74
N THR A 96 -2.97 -10.89 9.94
CA THR A 96 -1.70 -11.47 10.37
C THR A 96 -0.51 -10.52 10.23
N ASN A 97 -0.63 -9.50 9.37
CA ASN A 97 0.40 -8.46 9.25
C ASN A 97 0.21 -7.41 10.33
N VAL A 98 1.13 -7.34 11.28
CA VAL A 98 1.02 -6.48 12.46
C VAL A 98 0.85 -5.00 12.11
N TYR A 99 1.47 -4.52 11.04
CA TYR A 99 1.44 -3.10 10.65
C TYR A 99 0.09 -2.72 10.05
N VAL A 100 -0.43 -3.54 9.16
CA VAL A 100 -1.75 -3.32 8.53
C VAL A 100 -2.85 -3.50 9.57
N ARG A 101 -2.77 -4.53 10.40
CA ARG A 101 -3.73 -4.75 11.49
C ARG A 101 -3.81 -3.55 12.43
N LYS A 102 -2.68 -3.06 12.92
CA LYS A 102 -2.63 -1.89 13.82
C LYS A 102 -3.17 -0.63 13.14
N PHE A 103 -2.86 -0.43 11.86
CA PHE A 103 -3.38 0.68 11.09
C PHE A 103 -4.90 0.64 11.00
N LEU A 104 -5.49 -0.50 10.63
CA LEU A 104 -6.94 -0.68 10.52
C LEU A 104 -7.66 -0.56 11.87
N GLN A 105 -6.99 -0.92 12.97
CA GLN A 105 -7.51 -0.71 14.33
C GLN A 105 -7.47 0.76 14.75
N ARG A 106 -6.44 1.49 14.38
CA ARG A 106 -6.22 2.89 14.73
C ARG A 106 -7.14 3.84 13.97
N THR A 107 -7.33 3.61 12.67
CA THR A 107 -8.13 4.52 11.84
C THR A 107 -9.61 4.35 12.10
N THR A 108 -10.35 5.47 12.08
CA THR A 108 -11.82 5.49 12.12
C THR A 108 -12.43 5.25 10.74
N TRP A 109 -11.66 5.39 9.68
CA TRP A 109 -12.04 4.94 8.36
C TRP A 109 -12.08 3.40 8.30
N LYS A 110 -13.17 2.86 7.75
CA LYS A 110 -13.39 1.42 7.61
C LYS A 110 -13.47 1.05 6.13
N PRO A 111 -12.35 0.70 5.48
CA PRO A 111 -12.37 0.27 4.08
C PRO A 111 -13.22 -0.98 3.91
N THR A 112 -13.95 -1.04 2.80
CA THR A 112 -14.77 -2.20 2.43
C THR A 112 -13.93 -3.43 2.15
N LEU A 113 -12.74 -3.24 1.58
CA LEU A 113 -11.79 -4.30 1.25
C LEU A 113 -10.39 -3.90 1.71
N SER A 114 -9.63 -4.84 2.23
CA SER A 114 -8.25 -4.61 2.66
C SER A 114 -7.33 -5.73 2.22
N ALA A 115 -6.08 -5.38 1.89
CA ALA A 115 -5.03 -6.34 1.56
C ALA A 115 -3.67 -5.87 2.09
N VAL A 116 -2.71 -6.77 2.08
CA VAL A 116 -1.30 -6.46 2.24
C VAL A 116 -0.51 -7.19 1.16
N PHE A 117 0.44 -6.49 0.57
CA PHE A 117 1.34 -7.01 -0.46
C PHE A 117 2.78 -6.90 0.00
N ALA A 118 3.57 -7.91 -0.35
CA ALA A 118 5.01 -7.79 -0.22
C ALA A 118 5.53 -6.70 -1.15
N GLY A 119 6.45 -5.90 -0.65
CA GLY A 119 7.10 -4.85 -1.42
C GLY A 119 8.30 -5.33 -2.19
N ALA A 120 9.26 -4.45 -2.39
CA ALA A 120 10.53 -4.74 -3.02
C ALA A 120 11.70 -4.27 -2.16
N LEU A 121 12.80 -4.99 -2.24
CA LEU A 121 14.05 -4.66 -1.61
C LEU A 121 14.95 -4.02 -2.67
N LEU A 122 15.20 -2.73 -2.56
CA LEU A 122 15.82 -1.91 -3.60
C LEU A 122 17.08 -1.23 -3.06
N TYR A 123 18.04 -2.02 -2.54
CA TYR A 123 19.27 -1.53 -1.91
C TYR A 123 20.02 -0.44 -2.70
N PRO A 124 20.21 -0.55 -4.01
CA PRO A 124 20.91 0.49 -4.78
C PRO A 124 20.23 1.86 -4.76
N ARG A 125 18.92 1.92 -4.46
CA ARG A 125 18.13 3.16 -4.39
C ARG A 125 18.10 3.79 -3.00
N TYR A 126 18.56 3.08 -1.97
CA TYR A 126 18.52 3.55 -0.60
C TYR A 126 19.66 4.55 -0.32
N LYS A 127 19.36 5.56 0.49
CA LYS A 127 20.39 6.40 1.09
C LYS A 127 21.22 5.57 2.08
N PHE A 128 22.42 6.02 2.38
CA PHE A 128 23.40 5.27 3.19
C PHE A 128 22.82 4.76 4.53
N PHE A 129 22.17 5.61 5.30
CA PHE A 129 21.58 5.20 6.58
C PHE A 129 20.41 4.21 6.40
N ASP A 130 19.51 4.46 5.44
CA ASP A 130 18.40 3.55 5.14
C ASP A 130 18.93 2.18 4.71
N ARG A 131 19.97 2.14 3.89
CA ARG A 131 20.59 0.90 3.46
C ARG A 131 21.13 0.10 4.64
N ILE A 132 21.86 0.72 5.56
CA ILE A 132 22.40 0.06 6.75
C ILE A 132 21.28 -0.45 7.65
N MET A 133 20.26 0.38 7.93
CA MET A 133 19.15 -0.01 8.79
C MET A 133 18.32 -1.15 8.19
N ILE A 134 18.05 -1.11 6.90
CA ILE A 134 17.33 -2.17 6.20
C ILE A 134 18.15 -3.45 6.16
N GLN A 135 19.47 -3.38 5.91
CA GLN A 135 20.35 -4.54 6.00
C GLN A 135 20.30 -5.20 7.38
N LEU A 136 20.32 -4.39 8.44
CA LEU A 136 20.23 -4.90 9.82
C LEU A 136 18.90 -5.61 10.06
N ILE A 137 17.79 -4.99 9.67
CA ILE A 137 16.44 -5.59 9.79
C ILE A 137 16.35 -6.88 9.00
N MET A 138 16.86 -6.91 7.76
CA MET A 138 16.84 -8.09 6.91
C MET A 138 17.72 -9.21 7.47
N ARG A 139 18.86 -8.87 8.06
CA ARG A 139 19.72 -9.86 8.75
C ARG A 139 18.99 -10.52 9.90
N ILE A 140 18.31 -9.74 10.74
CA ILE A 140 17.53 -10.25 11.89
C ILE A 140 16.34 -11.09 11.43
N THR A 141 15.69 -10.72 10.34
CA THR A 141 14.48 -11.39 9.83
C THR A 141 14.76 -12.48 8.79
N GLY A 142 16.04 -12.80 8.52
CA GLY A 142 16.44 -13.85 7.59
C GLY A 142 16.25 -13.49 6.10
N GLY A 143 16.31 -12.19 5.76
CA GLY A 143 16.18 -11.71 4.39
C GLY A 143 17.52 -11.46 3.71
N GLU A 144 17.48 -10.95 2.47
CA GLU A 144 18.66 -10.62 1.67
C GLU A 144 19.39 -9.40 2.25
N THR A 145 20.71 -9.48 2.35
CA THR A 145 21.57 -8.42 2.88
C THR A 145 22.59 -7.88 1.87
N ASP A 146 22.66 -8.43 0.66
CA ASP A 146 23.56 -7.95 -0.39
C ASP A 146 23.11 -6.56 -0.90
N PRO A 147 23.90 -5.48 -0.69
CA PRO A 147 23.52 -4.13 -1.03
C PRO A 147 23.51 -3.84 -2.54
N THR A 148 23.91 -4.79 -3.36
CA THR A 148 23.89 -4.66 -4.83
C THR A 148 22.61 -5.19 -5.46
N LYS A 149 21.77 -5.89 -4.69
CA LYS A 149 20.58 -6.56 -5.19
C LYS A 149 19.32 -5.69 -5.13
N GLU A 150 18.47 -5.87 -6.14
CA GLU A 150 17.09 -5.48 -6.17
C GLU A 150 16.23 -6.74 -6.25
N ILE A 151 15.28 -6.92 -5.31
CA ILE A 151 14.40 -8.09 -5.26
C ILE A 151 12.96 -7.61 -5.10
N GLU A 152 12.12 -7.99 -6.05
CA GLU A 152 10.68 -7.76 -5.99
C GLU A 152 9.99 -8.99 -5.41
N TYR A 153 9.37 -8.83 -4.24
CA TYR A 153 8.62 -9.90 -3.58
C TYR A 153 7.12 -9.87 -3.86
N THR A 154 6.64 -8.87 -4.57
CA THR A 154 5.22 -8.66 -4.83
C THR A 154 4.63 -9.83 -5.61
N ASP A 155 3.57 -10.43 -5.06
CA ASP A 155 2.74 -11.43 -5.73
C ASP A 155 1.70 -10.71 -6.61
N TRP A 156 1.98 -10.62 -7.89
CA TRP A 156 1.13 -9.91 -8.86
C TRP A 156 -0.21 -10.60 -9.10
N GLN A 157 -0.29 -11.91 -8.91
CA GLN A 157 -1.57 -12.61 -8.99
C GLN A 157 -2.48 -12.22 -7.83
N LYS A 158 -1.91 -12.06 -6.63
CA LYS A 158 -2.65 -11.58 -5.46
C LYS A 158 -3.14 -10.13 -5.65
N VAL A 159 -2.32 -9.28 -6.25
CA VAL A 159 -2.71 -7.89 -6.59
C VAL A 159 -3.87 -7.90 -7.61
N ARG A 160 -3.79 -8.76 -8.63
CA ARG A 160 -4.86 -8.92 -9.62
C ARG A 160 -6.17 -9.36 -8.97
N SER A 161 -6.14 -10.42 -8.16
CA SER A 161 -7.32 -10.94 -7.46
C SER A 161 -7.97 -9.89 -6.55
N PHE A 162 -7.16 -9.08 -5.86
CA PHE A 162 -7.65 -7.95 -5.06
C PHE A 162 -8.34 -6.88 -5.93
N SER A 163 -7.75 -6.55 -7.08
CA SER A 163 -8.33 -5.58 -8.02
C SER A 163 -9.68 -6.06 -8.57
N GLU A 164 -9.76 -7.33 -8.95
CA GLU A 164 -10.98 -7.97 -9.44
C GLU A 164 -12.05 -8.03 -8.35
N ALA A 165 -11.67 -8.38 -7.12
CA ALA A 165 -12.60 -8.38 -5.97
C ALA A 165 -13.16 -6.98 -5.71
N PHE A 166 -12.33 -5.93 -5.81
CA PHE A 166 -12.78 -4.54 -5.66
C PHE A 166 -13.79 -4.14 -6.73
N LEU A 167 -13.64 -4.61 -7.97
CA LEU A 167 -14.59 -4.33 -9.05
C LEU A 167 -15.96 -4.97 -8.82
N GLN A 168 -16.05 -6.08 -8.06
CA GLN A 168 -17.30 -6.77 -7.76
C GLN A 168 -18.11 -6.13 -6.63
N ILE A 169 -17.53 -5.22 -5.87
CA ILE A 169 -18.25 -4.50 -4.80
C ILE A 169 -19.19 -3.49 -5.48
N LYS A 170 -20.47 -3.58 -5.14
CA LYS A 170 -21.54 -2.69 -5.66
C LYS A 170 -21.65 -1.41 -4.85
#